data_8f8e7e7ae2f488f6500074ba972cc31f
#
_entry.id   8f8e7e7ae2f488f6500074ba972cc31f
#
_cell.length_a   1.000
_cell.length_b   1.000
_cell.length_c   1.000
_cell.angle_alpha   90.00
_cell.angle_beta   90.00
_cell.angle_gamma   90.00
#
_symmetry.space_group_name_H-M   'P 1'
#
loop_
_entity.id
_entity.type
_entity.pdbx_description
1 polymer ?
#
loop_
_entity_poly.entity_id
_entity_poly.type
_entity_poly.pdbx_seq_one_letter_code
_entity_poly.pdbx_strand_id
1 'polypeptide(L)'
;MFKSVCVAAAVFLFALTPVIAATPTGAPTRDEVIERVNEAIQFYRANGREKTIAELNRHDGAFAKGMDYVDVHDLNGICVAHPKSPDLVGQNRLNVADVRGKHFIREIVDAAKTHPDGWITFMKENPNNGRIEHKIAYWEVHDGLIFKAGTYE
;
A
#
# COMPACT_ATOMS: atom_id res chain seq x y z
N MET A 1 -2.86 -7.99 74.35
CA MET A 1 -1.62 -7.71 73.62
C MET A 1 -1.81 -8.20 72.17
N PHE A 2 -2.37 -7.39 71.28
CA PHE A 2 -2.54 -7.73 69.86
C PHE A 2 -1.67 -6.76 69.06
N LYS A 3 -0.64 -7.30 68.36
CA LYS A 3 0.22 -6.54 67.47
C LYS A 3 -0.42 -6.49 66.12
N SER A 4 -0.87 -5.30 65.71
CA SER A 4 -1.30 -5.03 64.33
C SER A 4 -0.10 -5.00 63.37
N VAL A 5 -0.10 -5.87 62.38
CA VAL A 5 0.86 -5.85 61.30
C VAL A 5 0.23 -5.06 60.13
N CYS A 6 0.74 -3.86 59.87
CA CYS A 6 0.40 -3.09 58.69
C CYS A 6 1.16 -3.68 57.46
N VAL A 7 0.43 -4.26 56.53
CA VAL A 7 0.97 -4.66 55.23
C VAL A 7 0.83 -3.45 54.29
N ALA A 8 1.95 -2.83 53.94
CA ALA A 8 1.97 -1.78 52.92
C ALA A 8 1.95 -2.42 51.54
N ALA A 9 0.86 -2.22 50.80
CA ALA A 9 0.74 -2.61 49.39
C ALA A 9 1.45 -1.55 48.55
N ALA A 10 2.59 -1.90 47.96
CA ALA A 10 3.25 -1.08 46.97
C ALA A 10 2.52 -1.20 45.61
N VAL A 11 1.84 -0.12 45.21
CA VAL A 11 1.23 -0.03 43.89
C VAL A 11 2.34 0.38 42.89
N PHE A 12 2.76 -0.57 42.05
CA PHE A 12 3.64 -0.29 40.92
C PHE A 12 2.80 0.34 39.79
N LEU A 13 2.91 1.65 39.62
CA LEU A 13 2.39 2.33 38.44
C LEU A 13 3.31 2.01 37.26
N PHE A 14 2.88 1.13 36.37
CA PHE A 14 3.51 0.98 35.05
C PHE A 14 3.12 2.21 34.20
N ALA A 15 4.07 3.13 34.02
CA ALA A 15 3.92 4.19 33.05
C ALA A 15 4.03 3.59 31.65
N LEU A 16 2.90 3.49 30.93
CA LEU A 16 2.91 3.25 29.49
C LEU A 16 3.51 4.48 28.80
N THR A 17 4.78 4.41 28.43
CA THR A 17 5.36 5.38 27.51
C THR A 17 4.81 5.12 26.13
N PRO A 18 4.19 6.11 25.46
CA PRO A 18 3.80 5.93 24.07
C PRO A 18 5.06 5.74 23.22
N VAL A 19 5.19 4.59 22.59
CA VAL A 19 6.17 4.38 21.51
C VAL A 19 5.70 5.25 20.35
N ILE A 20 6.30 6.42 20.19
CA ILE A 20 6.12 7.23 18.98
C ILE A 20 6.88 6.47 17.90
N ALA A 21 6.14 5.77 17.04
CA ALA A 21 6.69 5.19 15.83
C ALA A 21 7.29 6.31 15.00
N ALA A 22 8.62 6.32 14.85
CA ALA A 22 9.31 7.24 13.97
C ALA A 22 8.80 6.99 12.54
N THR A 23 8.35 8.05 11.86
CA THR A 23 8.04 7.97 10.43
C THR A 23 9.32 7.58 9.69
N PRO A 24 9.31 6.52 8.88
CA PRO A 24 10.48 6.13 8.10
C PRO A 24 10.90 7.30 7.20
N THR A 25 12.13 7.75 7.30
CA THR A 25 12.70 8.84 6.49
C THR A 25 13.27 8.37 5.16
N GLY A 26 13.11 7.09 4.83
CA GLY A 26 13.61 6.44 3.62
C GLY A 26 12.51 5.94 2.67
N ALA A 27 12.92 5.34 1.55
CA ALA A 27 12.01 4.60 0.71
C ALA A 27 11.44 3.39 1.47
N PRO A 28 10.15 3.04 1.30
CA PRO A 28 9.55 1.87 1.92
C PRO A 28 10.31 0.59 1.58
N THR A 29 10.45 -0.29 2.56
CA THR A 29 10.97 -1.65 2.38
C THR A 29 9.95 -2.52 1.63
N ARG A 30 10.39 -3.68 1.14
CA ARG A 30 9.48 -4.65 0.49
C ARG A 30 8.39 -5.14 1.43
N ASP A 31 8.71 -5.36 2.72
CA ASP A 31 7.74 -5.81 3.71
C ASP A 31 6.68 -4.73 3.98
N GLU A 32 7.08 -3.46 4.08
CA GLU A 32 6.16 -2.33 4.21
C GLU A 32 5.25 -2.17 2.98
N VAL A 33 5.76 -2.45 1.78
CA VAL A 33 4.96 -2.44 0.54
C VAL A 33 3.90 -3.55 0.55
N ILE A 34 4.26 -4.78 0.98
CA ILE A 34 3.31 -5.89 1.15
C ILE A 34 2.26 -5.51 2.19
N GLU A 35 2.68 -4.99 3.34
CA GLU A 35 1.77 -4.59 4.42
C GLU A 35 0.78 -3.53 3.95
N ARG A 36 1.24 -2.55 3.15
CA ARG A 36 0.37 -1.51 2.58
C ARG A 36 -0.72 -2.07 1.67
N VAL A 37 -0.41 -3.04 0.82
CA VAL A 37 -1.41 -3.72 -0.02
C VAL A 37 -2.39 -4.52 0.83
N ASN A 38 -1.88 -5.24 1.85
CA ASN A 38 -2.70 -6.00 2.77
C ASN A 38 -3.67 -5.11 3.57
N GLU A 39 -3.23 -3.95 4.05
CA GLU A 39 -4.08 -2.96 4.71
C GLU A 39 -5.24 -2.51 3.81
N ALA A 40 -4.97 -2.24 2.53
CA ALA A 40 -5.99 -1.85 1.57
C ALA A 40 -7.01 -2.98 1.32
N ILE A 41 -6.55 -4.24 1.23
CA ILE A 41 -7.42 -5.40 1.08
C ILE A 41 -8.24 -5.64 2.35
N GLN A 42 -7.67 -5.47 3.54
CA GLN A 42 -8.41 -5.56 4.80
C GLN A 42 -9.48 -4.46 4.89
N PHE A 43 -9.14 -3.24 4.46
CA PHE A 43 -10.12 -2.16 4.38
C PHE A 43 -11.27 -2.51 3.42
N TYR A 44 -10.95 -3.14 2.28
CA TYR A 44 -11.94 -3.65 1.33
C TYR A 44 -12.88 -4.69 1.99
N ARG A 45 -12.32 -5.66 2.70
CA ARG A 45 -13.11 -6.71 3.38
C ARG A 45 -14.05 -6.12 4.44
N ALA A 46 -13.62 -5.07 5.12
CA ALA A 46 -14.40 -4.43 6.19
C ALA A 46 -15.45 -3.46 5.67
N ASN A 47 -15.22 -2.79 4.54
CA ASN A 47 -16.03 -1.65 4.06
C ASN A 47 -16.71 -1.88 2.72
N GLY A 48 -16.31 -2.91 1.96
CA GLY A 48 -16.79 -3.21 0.63
C GLY A 48 -16.15 -2.36 -0.47
N ARG A 49 -16.45 -2.75 -1.71
CA ARG A 49 -15.83 -2.21 -2.93
C ARG A 49 -15.99 -0.69 -3.07
N GLU A 50 -17.22 -0.20 -2.95
CA GLU A 50 -17.53 1.21 -3.22
C GLU A 50 -16.76 2.16 -2.28
N LYS A 51 -16.82 1.90 -0.96
CA LYS A 51 -16.11 2.72 0.03
C LYS A 51 -14.61 2.64 -0.14
N THR A 52 -14.08 1.47 -0.48
CA THR A 52 -12.64 1.30 -0.68
C THR A 52 -12.14 2.05 -1.89
N ILE A 53 -12.84 1.95 -3.03
CA ILE A 53 -12.46 2.69 -4.24
C ILE A 53 -12.56 4.21 -4.00
N ALA A 54 -13.58 4.67 -3.28
CA ALA A 54 -13.70 6.07 -2.91
C ALA A 54 -12.50 6.53 -2.05
N GLU A 55 -12.12 5.75 -1.03
CA GLU A 55 -10.97 6.06 -0.16
C GLU A 55 -9.63 6.04 -0.92
N LEU A 56 -9.42 5.03 -1.78
CA LEU A 56 -8.22 4.88 -2.60
C LEU A 56 -8.08 5.98 -3.68
N ASN A 57 -9.15 6.67 -4.04
CA ASN A 57 -9.12 7.81 -4.96
C ASN A 57 -8.90 9.15 -4.24
N ARG A 58 -8.89 9.16 -2.90
CA ARG A 58 -8.64 10.38 -2.16
C ARG A 58 -7.16 10.74 -2.17
N HIS A 59 -6.83 11.95 -2.62
CA HIS A 59 -5.46 12.46 -2.64
C HIS A 59 -4.83 12.55 -1.24
N ASP A 60 -5.64 12.80 -0.21
CA ASP A 60 -5.26 12.91 1.19
C ASP A 60 -5.68 11.70 2.04
N GLY A 61 -6.15 10.62 1.39
CA GLY A 61 -6.63 9.40 2.02
C GLY A 61 -5.56 8.58 2.74
N ALA A 62 -6.02 7.58 3.48
CA ALA A 62 -5.15 6.70 4.25
C ALA A 62 -4.09 6.01 3.39
N PHE A 63 -4.42 5.69 2.13
CA PHE A 63 -3.57 4.96 1.18
C PHE A 63 -2.84 5.86 0.19
N ALA A 64 -2.90 7.20 0.36
CA ALA A 64 -2.25 8.17 -0.50
C ALA A 64 -0.88 8.63 0.01
N LYS A 65 -0.51 8.27 1.23
CA LYS A 65 0.70 8.75 1.90
C LYS A 65 1.93 8.02 1.38
N GLY A 66 3.05 8.77 1.30
CA GLY A 66 4.34 8.19 0.95
C GLY A 66 4.50 7.83 -0.53
N MET A 67 5.53 7.03 -0.82
CA MET A 67 5.85 6.49 -2.15
C MET A 67 5.16 5.16 -2.43
N ASP A 68 4.69 4.51 -1.37
CA ASP A 68 4.00 3.22 -1.35
C ASP A 68 2.46 3.36 -1.39
N TYR A 69 1.96 4.44 -1.99
CA TYR A 69 0.53 4.60 -2.21
C TYR A 69 -0.05 3.39 -2.96
N VAL A 70 -1.32 3.07 -2.66
CA VAL A 70 -2.00 1.96 -3.32
C VAL A 70 -2.80 2.45 -4.51
N ASP A 71 -2.55 1.88 -5.67
CA ASP A 71 -3.39 2.02 -6.86
C ASP A 71 -4.04 0.68 -7.23
N VAL A 72 -5.18 0.74 -7.91
CA VAL A 72 -5.99 -0.44 -8.23
C VAL A 72 -6.35 -0.48 -9.70
N HIS A 73 -6.18 -1.67 -10.29
CA HIS A 73 -6.61 -1.99 -11.64
C HIS A 73 -7.62 -3.15 -11.62
N ASP A 74 -8.47 -3.23 -12.61
CA ASP A 74 -9.24 -4.45 -12.85
C ASP A 74 -8.45 -5.47 -13.71
N LEU A 75 -9.00 -6.67 -13.88
CA LEU A 75 -8.39 -7.72 -14.69
C LEU A 75 -8.42 -7.44 -16.22
N ASN A 76 -9.02 -6.33 -16.64
CA ASN A 76 -8.96 -5.83 -18.01
C ASN A 76 -7.93 -4.70 -18.18
N GLY A 77 -7.20 -4.38 -17.11
CA GLY A 77 -6.19 -3.32 -17.11
C GLY A 77 -6.74 -1.91 -17.02
N ILE A 78 -8.01 -1.74 -16.64
CA ILE A 78 -8.60 -0.44 -16.36
C ILE A 78 -8.11 0.03 -15.00
N CYS A 79 -7.58 1.24 -14.91
CA CYS A 79 -7.27 1.88 -13.64
C CYS A 79 -8.58 2.23 -12.91
N VAL A 80 -8.81 1.64 -11.74
CA VAL A 80 -10.03 1.82 -10.93
C VAL A 80 -9.82 2.87 -9.84
N ALA A 81 -8.60 2.93 -9.29
CA ALA A 81 -8.24 3.92 -8.28
C ALA A 81 -6.76 4.30 -8.37
N HIS A 82 -6.46 5.60 -8.22
CA HIS A 82 -5.10 6.12 -8.19
C HIS A 82 -5.01 7.46 -7.42
N PRO A 83 -4.57 7.48 -6.16
CA PRO A 83 -4.62 8.68 -5.32
C PRO A 83 -3.70 9.83 -5.81
N LYS A 84 -2.63 9.51 -6.53
CA LYS A 84 -1.65 10.49 -7.03
C LYS A 84 -1.89 10.94 -8.46
N SER A 85 -2.68 10.19 -9.24
CA SER A 85 -2.94 10.47 -10.66
C SER A 85 -4.40 10.17 -10.99
N PRO A 86 -5.34 11.00 -10.53
CA PRO A 86 -6.78 10.78 -10.72
C PRO A 86 -7.20 10.78 -12.19
N ASP A 87 -6.43 11.43 -13.04
CA ASP A 87 -6.59 11.45 -14.50
C ASP A 87 -6.44 10.06 -15.15
N LEU A 88 -5.78 9.12 -14.49
CA LEU A 88 -5.64 7.74 -14.96
C LEU A 88 -6.87 6.89 -14.71
N VAL A 89 -7.74 7.29 -13.78
CA VAL A 89 -8.94 6.51 -13.43
C VAL A 89 -9.88 6.40 -14.63
N GLY A 90 -10.32 5.17 -14.92
CA GLY A 90 -11.13 4.82 -16.10
C GLY A 90 -10.32 4.54 -17.36
N GLN A 91 -9.01 4.80 -17.40
CA GLN A 91 -8.18 4.51 -18.56
C GLN A 91 -7.73 3.05 -18.60
N ASN A 92 -7.73 2.47 -19.81
CA ASN A 92 -7.10 1.17 -20.04
C ASN A 92 -5.57 1.36 -20.15
N ARG A 93 -4.82 0.66 -19.30
CA ARG A 93 -3.36 0.80 -19.17
C ARG A 93 -2.56 -0.34 -19.79
N LEU A 94 -3.21 -1.33 -20.42
CA LEU A 94 -2.54 -2.50 -21.00
C LEU A 94 -1.48 -2.15 -22.04
N ASN A 95 -1.70 -1.08 -22.81
CA ASN A 95 -0.83 -0.68 -23.90
C ASN A 95 0.14 0.44 -23.52
N VAL A 96 0.14 0.85 -22.24
CA VAL A 96 1.08 1.87 -21.78
C VAL A 96 2.38 1.21 -21.37
N ALA A 97 3.46 1.66 -21.98
CA ALA A 97 4.80 1.19 -21.69
C ALA A 97 5.58 2.19 -20.82
N ASP A 98 6.53 1.68 -20.07
CA ASP A 98 7.56 2.50 -19.44
C ASP A 98 8.59 3.01 -20.47
N VAL A 99 9.59 3.79 -20.04
CA VAL A 99 10.61 4.37 -20.93
C VAL A 99 11.53 3.34 -21.61
N ARG A 100 11.48 2.08 -21.16
CA ARG A 100 12.18 0.94 -21.77
C ARG A 100 11.27 0.07 -22.65
N GLY A 101 10.02 0.47 -22.83
CA GLY A 101 9.04 -0.27 -23.64
C GLY A 101 8.33 -1.39 -22.89
N LYS A 102 8.47 -1.48 -21.57
CA LYS A 102 7.83 -2.53 -20.77
C LYS A 102 6.37 -2.20 -20.48
N HIS A 103 5.45 -3.08 -20.90
CA HIS A 103 4.01 -2.98 -20.63
C HIS A 103 3.66 -3.62 -19.27
N PHE A 104 4.11 -3.02 -18.19
CA PHE A 104 4.06 -3.62 -16.85
C PHE A 104 2.65 -3.92 -16.34
N ILE A 105 1.62 -3.13 -16.70
CA ILE A 105 0.23 -3.44 -16.32
C ILE A 105 -0.26 -4.69 -17.07
N ARG A 106 0.09 -4.85 -18.34
CA ARG A 106 -0.23 -6.07 -19.10
C ARG A 106 0.41 -7.31 -18.47
N GLU A 107 1.69 -7.23 -18.11
CA GLU A 107 2.40 -8.33 -17.47
C GLU A 107 1.76 -8.71 -16.12
N ILE A 108 1.35 -7.73 -15.32
CA ILE A 108 0.62 -7.98 -14.07
C ILE A 108 -0.72 -8.66 -14.35
N VAL A 109 -1.53 -8.13 -15.26
CA VAL A 109 -2.84 -8.69 -15.61
C VAL A 109 -2.70 -10.12 -16.15
N ASP A 110 -1.69 -10.39 -16.96
CA ASP A 110 -1.46 -11.75 -17.46
C ASP A 110 -1.01 -12.71 -16.36
N ALA A 111 -0.14 -12.27 -15.44
CA ALA A 111 0.26 -13.06 -14.28
C ALA A 111 -0.91 -13.31 -13.31
N ALA A 112 -1.77 -12.32 -13.10
CA ALA A 112 -2.92 -12.39 -12.21
C ALA A 112 -3.98 -13.43 -12.63
N LYS A 113 -3.92 -13.95 -13.85
CA LYS A 113 -4.78 -15.05 -14.32
C LYS A 113 -4.44 -16.39 -13.65
N THR A 114 -3.21 -16.55 -13.18
CA THR A 114 -2.68 -17.81 -12.66
C THR A 114 -2.02 -17.70 -11.29
N HIS A 115 -1.72 -16.48 -10.84
CA HIS A 115 -1.09 -16.20 -9.55
C HIS A 115 -1.95 -15.21 -8.76
N PRO A 116 -2.12 -15.41 -7.46
CA PRO A 116 -2.88 -14.50 -6.61
C PRO A 116 -2.13 -13.20 -6.31
N ASP A 117 -0.82 -13.23 -6.36
CA ASP A 117 0.08 -12.11 -6.04
C ASP A 117 1.42 -12.21 -6.77
N GLY A 118 2.22 -11.16 -6.69
CA GLY A 118 3.57 -11.19 -7.23
C GLY A 118 4.27 -9.83 -7.18
N TRP A 119 5.48 -9.82 -7.71
CA TRP A 119 6.32 -8.64 -7.84
C TRP A 119 6.57 -8.29 -9.31
N ILE A 120 6.69 -7.00 -9.57
CA ILE A 120 7.10 -6.49 -10.88
C ILE A 120 8.06 -5.32 -10.73
N THR A 121 9.04 -5.22 -11.62
CA THR A 121 9.94 -4.08 -11.70
C THR A 121 9.75 -3.36 -13.03
N PHE A 122 9.68 -2.04 -13.02
CA PHE A 122 9.56 -1.17 -14.20
C PHE A 122 10.20 0.18 -13.95
N MET A 123 10.41 0.95 -15.00
CA MET A 123 10.99 2.29 -14.92
C MET A 123 9.89 3.31 -14.62
N LYS A 124 10.10 4.16 -13.62
CA LYS A 124 9.17 5.22 -13.25
C LYS A 124 9.93 6.44 -12.73
N GLU A 125 9.40 7.62 -13.00
CA GLU A 125 9.91 8.82 -12.37
C GLU A 125 9.70 8.76 -10.85
N ASN A 126 10.79 8.95 -10.12
CA ASN A 126 10.77 9.06 -8.66
C ASN A 126 10.38 10.50 -8.28
N PRO A 127 9.23 10.72 -7.61
CA PRO A 127 8.74 12.06 -7.32
C PRO A 127 9.62 12.83 -6.33
N ASN A 128 10.50 12.16 -5.59
CA ASN A 128 11.38 12.81 -4.62
C ASN A 128 12.58 13.50 -5.28
N ASN A 129 13.01 13.05 -6.46
CA ASN A 129 14.22 13.56 -7.11
C ASN A 129 14.05 13.82 -8.61
N GLY A 130 12.89 13.52 -9.21
CA GLY A 130 12.59 13.71 -10.63
C GLY A 130 13.36 12.78 -11.59
N ARG A 131 14.05 11.75 -11.07
CA ARG A 131 14.84 10.81 -11.88
C ARG A 131 14.02 9.60 -12.27
N ILE A 132 14.29 9.07 -13.48
CA ILE A 132 13.76 7.78 -13.89
C ILE A 132 14.58 6.68 -13.22
N GLU A 133 13.93 5.92 -12.35
CA GLU A 133 14.55 4.89 -11.52
C GLU A 133 13.76 3.58 -11.60
N HIS A 134 14.37 2.49 -11.14
CA HIS A 134 13.65 1.23 -10.97
C HIS A 134 12.64 1.35 -9.84
N LYS A 135 11.37 1.18 -10.19
CA LYS A 135 10.30 0.98 -9.22
C LYS A 135 10.00 -0.51 -9.16
N ILE A 136 10.05 -1.08 -7.95
CA ILE A 136 9.57 -2.42 -7.67
C ILE A 136 8.21 -2.33 -7.01
N ALA A 137 7.24 -3.10 -7.48
CA ALA A 137 5.88 -3.08 -6.94
C ALA A 137 5.39 -4.49 -6.64
N TYR A 138 4.76 -4.64 -5.49
CA TYR A 138 3.97 -5.80 -5.12
C TYR A 138 2.53 -5.59 -5.57
N TRP A 139 1.91 -6.66 -6.08
CA TRP A 139 0.50 -6.67 -6.45
C TRP A 139 -0.17 -7.93 -5.90
N GLU A 140 -1.45 -7.81 -5.53
CA GLU A 140 -2.29 -8.89 -5.04
C GLU A 140 -3.69 -8.77 -5.61
N VAL A 141 -4.28 -9.91 -5.97
CA VAL A 141 -5.64 -10.00 -6.52
C VAL A 141 -6.64 -10.20 -5.40
N HIS A 142 -7.64 -9.35 -5.34
CA HIS A 142 -8.77 -9.52 -4.45
C HIS A 142 -10.08 -9.10 -5.14
N ASP A 143 -11.06 -10.00 -5.17
CA ASP A 143 -12.39 -9.77 -5.74
C ASP A 143 -12.37 -9.16 -7.17
N GLY A 144 -11.53 -9.73 -8.05
CA GLY A 144 -11.37 -9.29 -9.43
C GLY A 144 -10.66 -7.95 -9.61
N LEU A 145 -10.05 -7.44 -8.56
CA LEU A 145 -9.22 -6.24 -8.55
C LEU A 145 -7.77 -6.59 -8.23
N ILE A 146 -6.85 -5.84 -8.80
CA ILE A 146 -5.41 -5.93 -8.56
C ILE A 146 -5.02 -4.70 -7.73
N PHE A 147 -4.72 -4.89 -6.46
CA PHE A 147 -4.19 -3.88 -5.56
C PHE A 147 -2.67 -3.85 -5.70
N LYS A 148 -2.09 -2.67 -5.86
CA LYS A 148 -0.65 -2.54 -6.11
C LYS A 148 -0.05 -1.37 -5.35
N ALA A 149 1.09 -1.61 -4.70
CA ALA A 149 1.94 -0.58 -4.12
C ALA A 149 3.40 -0.81 -4.52
N GLY A 150 4.28 0.15 -4.34
CA GLY A 150 5.67 -0.04 -4.72
C GLY A 150 6.63 0.98 -4.14
N THR A 151 7.92 0.65 -4.22
CA THR A 151 9.05 1.46 -3.76
C THR A 151 10.07 1.61 -4.87
N TYR A 152 11.08 2.46 -4.68
CA TYR A 152 12.19 2.67 -5.62
C TYR A 152 13.46 2.03 -5.07
N GLU A 153 14.26 1.43 -5.97
CA GLU A 153 15.58 0.82 -5.69
C GLU A 153 16.70 1.67 -6.26
#